data_03a8908b19f82beb92c205c241e53375
#
_entry.id   03a8908b19f82beb92c205c241e53375
#
_cell.length_a   1.000
_cell.length_b   1.000
_cell.length_c   1.000
_cell.angle_alpha   90.00
_cell.angle_beta   90.00
_cell.angle_gamma   90.00
#
_symmetry.space_group_name_H-M   'P 1'
#
loop_
_entity.id
_entity.type
_entity.pdbx_description
1 polymer ?
#
loop_
_entity_poly.entity_id
_entity_poly.type
_entity_poly.pdbx_seq_one_letter_code
_entity_poly.pdbx_strand_id
1 'polypeptide(L)'
;MITLDDQLRERMRRHLDAHEVRTIAADDRKRASVAIVVVDSAADDHEDPYEVAVDELSVIPGDIAGLDGRMRNVSGGASFLLCRRAARMNRHGGQWALPGGRVDPGETAVETALRELHEELGVDLDHTSVLGVLDDYATRSGYVMTPVVVWGGAGLELVPNPDEVAHAYRIGLHELCRDDSPRFVSIPESDRPVVQVPLGGDLIHAPTGAVLVQFRWVAIDGRLNERVDEFEQPVFAWR
;
A
#
# COMPACT_ATOMS: atom_id res chain seq x y z
N MET A 1 -17.16 9.47 4.41
CA MET A 1 -16.90 8.03 4.22
C MET A 1 -17.18 7.70 2.77
N ILE A 2 -16.29 6.97 2.08
CA ILE A 2 -16.46 6.56 0.68
C ILE A 2 -17.21 5.23 0.67
N THR A 3 -18.29 5.12 -0.12
CA THR A 3 -19.09 3.90 -0.20
C THR A 3 -18.47 2.92 -1.20
N LEU A 4 -18.43 1.63 -0.85
CA LEU A 4 -18.07 0.57 -1.78
C LEU A 4 -19.29 0.22 -2.65
N ASP A 5 -19.27 0.67 -3.91
CA ASP A 5 -20.35 0.43 -4.87
C ASP A 5 -19.82 0.35 -6.31
N ASP A 6 -20.69 -0.01 -7.23
CA ASP A 6 -20.35 -0.11 -8.65
C ASP A 6 -19.94 1.25 -9.26
N GLN A 7 -20.41 2.38 -8.71
CA GLN A 7 -20.03 3.71 -9.19
C GLN A 7 -18.57 4.01 -8.84
N LEU A 8 -18.13 3.62 -7.64
CA LEU A 8 -16.73 3.73 -7.23
C LEU A 8 -15.84 2.84 -8.12
N ARG A 9 -16.25 1.58 -8.32
CA ARG A 9 -15.52 0.62 -9.16
C ARG A 9 -15.33 1.16 -10.58
N GLU A 10 -16.40 1.62 -11.21
CA GLU A 10 -16.37 2.14 -12.57
C GLU A 10 -15.59 3.45 -12.69
N ARG A 11 -15.69 4.31 -11.68
CA ARG A 11 -14.88 5.54 -11.61
C ARG A 11 -13.39 5.23 -11.53
N MET A 12 -12.98 4.33 -10.63
CA MET A 12 -11.59 3.92 -10.50
C MET A 12 -11.07 3.29 -11.79
N ARG A 13 -11.84 2.39 -12.41
CA ARG A 13 -11.48 1.76 -13.69
C ARG A 13 -11.24 2.82 -14.77
N ARG A 14 -12.16 3.76 -14.95
CA ARG A 14 -12.00 4.84 -15.94
C ARG A 14 -10.77 5.71 -15.70
N HIS A 15 -10.46 5.99 -14.44
CA HIS A 15 -9.27 6.77 -14.10
C HIS A 15 -7.99 5.99 -14.40
N LEU A 16 -7.95 4.71 -14.07
CA LEU A 16 -6.81 3.83 -14.33
C LEU A 16 -6.62 3.57 -15.83
N ASP A 17 -7.70 3.38 -16.58
CA ASP A 17 -7.66 3.22 -18.05
C ASP A 17 -7.14 4.49 -18.75
N ALA A 18 -7.42 5.67 -18.19
CA ALA A 18 -6.97 6.95 -18.71
C ALA A 18 -5.55 7.34 -18.25
N HIS A 19 -4.99 6.64 -17.27
CA HIS A 19 -3.66 6.90 -16.74
C HIS A 19 -2.58 6.31 -17.68
N GLU A 20 -1.64 7.14 -18.10
CA GLU A 20 -0.47 6.70 -18.86
C GLU A 20 0.58 6.12 -17.90
N VAL A 21 0.60 4.80 -17.78
CA VAL A 21 1.49 4.07 -16.88
C VAL A 21 2.95 4.24 -17.29
N ARG A 22 3.81 4.64 -16.35
CA ARG A 22 5.25 4.69 -16.52
C ARG A 22 5.90 3.39 -16.05
N THR A 23 6.58 2.73 -16.95
CA THR A 23 7.38 1.55 -16.63
C THR A 23 8.86 1.92 -16.49
N ILE A 24 9.54 1.28 -15.55
CA ILE A 24 10.97 1.44 -15.30
C ILE A 24 11.69 0.21 -15.83
N ALA A 25 12.77 0.39 -16.58
CA ALA A 25 13.66 -0.72 -16.94
C ALA A 25 14.22 -1.34 -15.65
N ALA A 26 14.17 -2.67 -15.57
CA ALA A 26 14.66 -3.35 -14.37
C ALA A 26 16.18 -3.22 -14.23
N ASP A 27 16.90 -3.21 -15.34
CA ASP A 27 18.38 -3.28 -15.39
C ASP A 27 18.87 -4.44 -14.48
N ASP A 28 19.68 -4.14 -13.48
CA ASP A 28 20.16 -5.12 -12.50
C ASP A 28 19.18 -5.35 -11.31
N ARG A 29 18.04 -4.66 -11.29
CA ARG A 29 17.02 -4.78 -10.24
C ARG A 29 16.11 -5.97 -10.49
N LYS A 30 15.53 -6.48 -9.41
CA LYS A 30 14.50 -7.51 -9.48
C LYS A 30 13.13 -6.87 -9.65
N ARG A 31 12.24 -7.54 -10.38
CA ARG A 31 10.84 -7.12 -10.44
C ARG A 31 10.04 -7.68 -9.26
N ALA A 32 9.13 -6.87 -8.77
CA ALA A 32 8.15 -7.22 -7.76
C ALA A 32 6.78 -6.66 -8.14
N SER A 33 5.73 -7.20 -7.57
CA SER A 33 4.38 -6.68 -7.74
C SER A 33 3.65 -6.65 -6.41
N VAL A 34 2.77 -5.68 -6.23
CA VAL A 34 1.92 -5.56 -5.04
C VAL A 34 0.47 -5.33 -5.44
N ALA A 35 -0.46 -5.85 -4.65
CA ALA A 35 -1.89 -5.68 -4.86
C ALA A 35 -2.45 -4.58 -3.94
N ILE A 36 -3.14 -3.59 -4.51
CA ILE A 36 -4.02 -2.67 -3.78
C ILE A 36 -5.44 -3.20 -3.93
N VAL A 37 -5.91 -3.94 -2.94
CA VAL A 37 -7.21 -4.63 -3.01
C VAL A 37 -8.27 -3.78 -2.37
N VAL A 38 -9.27 -3.34 -3.17
CA VAL A 38 -10.39 -2.53 -2.71
C VAL A 38 -11.52 -3.43 -2.23
N VAL A 39 -11.90 -3.28 -0.96
CA VAL A 39 -12.86 -4.13 -0.26
C VAL A 39 -13.82 -3.27 0.57
N ASP A 40 -14.82 -3.90 1.18
CA ASP A 40 -15.64 -3.29 2.23
C ASP A 40 -14.99 -3.41 3.62
N SER A 41 -15.40 -2.55 4.53
CA SER A 41 -15.18 -2.75 5.97
C SER A 41 -16.30 -2.15 6.81
N ALA A 42 -16.59 -2.78 7.94
CA ALA A 42 -17.45 -2.20 8.97
C ALA A 42 -16.67 -1.19 9.83
N ALA A 43 -17.36 -0.26 10.48
CA ALA A 43 -16.71 0.77 11.30
C ALA A 43 -15.94 0.19 12.51
N ASP A 44 -16.34 -1.00 12.97
CA ASP A 44 -15.85 -1.67 14.19
C ASP A 44 -14.86 -2.81 13.89
N ASP A 45 -14.40 -2.94 12.64
CA ASP A 45 -13.75 -4.16 12.15
C ASP A 45 -12.37 -4.45 12.76
N HIS A 46 -11.77 -3.53 13.53
CA HIS A 46 -10.41 -3.79 14.05
C HIS A 46 -10.13 -3.27 15.46
N GLU A 47 -9.77 -4.20 16.34
CA GLU A 47 -8.81 -3.93 17.41
C GLU A 47 -7.40 -4.15 16.85
N ASP A 48 -6.53 -3.16 16.96
CA ASP A 48 -5.12 -3.32 16.63
C ASP A 48 -4.43 -4.12 17.75
N PRO A 49 -4.02 -5.38 17.50
CA PRO A 49 -3.40 -6.22 18.51
C PRO A 49 -1.95 -5.83 18.82
N TYR A 50 -1.38 -4.88 18.07
CA TYR A 50 0.03 -4.52 18.15
C TYR A 50 0.24 -3.22 18.91
N GLU A 51 1.21 -3.23 19.83
CA GLU A 51 1.81 -2.05 20.42
C GLU A 51 3.15 -1.79 19.74
N VAL A 52 3.31 -0.60 19.19
CA VAL A 52 4.59 -0.16 18.64
C VAL A 52 5.43 0.40 19.79
N ALA A 53 6.67 -0.02 19.88
CA ALA A 53 7.58 0.54 20.87
C ALA A 53 7.84 2.03 20.54
N VAL A 54 7.82 2.88 21.56
CA VAL A 54 8.05 4.34 21.41
C VAL A 54 9.39 4.62 20.71
N ASP A 55 10.38 3.76 20.90
CA ASP A 55 11.69 3.87 20.28
C ASP A 55 11.63 3.71 18.74
N GLU A 56 10.68 2.94 18.22
CA GLU A 56 10.48 2.78 16.77
C GLU A 56 9.94 4.05 16.12
N LEU A 57 9.11 4.81 16.84
CA LEU A 57 8.60 6.10 16.37
C LEU A 57 9.70 7.17 16.34
N SER A 58 10.70 7.09 17.21
CA SER A 58 11.76 8.10 17.36
C SER A 58 12.69 8.20 16.14
N VAL A 59 12.74 7.18 15.28
CA VAL A 59 13.57 7.19 14.05
C VAL A 59 12.83 7.78 12.84
N ILE A 60 11.54 8.08 12.99
CA ILE A 60 10.69 8.66 11.94
C ILE A 60 11.05 10.15 11.78
N PRO A 61 11.40 10.60 10.56
CA PRO A 61 11.67 12.01 10.33
C PRO A 61 10.37 12.85 10.39
N GLY A 62 10.48 14.09 10.86
CA GLY A 62 9.37 15.05 10.90
C GLY A 62 8.58 15.03 12.21
N ASP A 63 7.36 15.56 12.15
CA ASP A 63 6.50 15.69 13.35
C ASP A 63 5.76 14.37 13.62
N ILE A 64 6.06 13.77 14.75
CA ILE A 64 5.44 12.53 15.27
C ILE A 64 4.46 12.80 16.42
N ALA A 65 4.15 14.06 16.72
CA ALA A 65 3.22 14.39 17.81
C ALA A 65 1.84 13.75 17.58
N GLY A 66 1.35 13.05 18.57
CA GLY A 66 0.05 12.36 18.55
C GLY A 66 0.07 10.98 17.87
N LEU A 67 1.21 10.52 17.39
CA LEU A 67 1.35 9.14 16.90
C LEU A 67 1.55 8.18 18.08
N ASP A 68 0.87 7.05 18.03
CA ASP A 68 1.01 5.96 18.99
C ASP A 68 1.29 4.60 18.31
N GLY A 69 1.50 4.63 16.98
CA GLY A 69 1.77 3.47 16.14
C GLY A 69 0.60 2.53 15.95
N ARG A 70 -0.64 2.94 16.30
CA ARG A 70 -1.82 2.07 16.28
C ARG A 70 -2.79 2.42 15.16
N MET A 71 -3.30 1.39 14.50
CA MET A 71 -4.37 1.50 13.49
C MET A 71 -5.74 1.50 14.16
N ARG A 72 -6.16 2.64 14.70
CA ARG A 72 -7.46 2.79 15.34
C ARG A 72 -8.40 3.65 14.51
N ASN A 73 -9.68 3.26 14.49
CA ASN A 73 -10.75 3.99 13.79
C ASN A 73 -10.47 4.21 12.29
N VAL A 74 -9.68 3.32 11.70
CA VAL A 74 -9.26 3.41 10.29
C VAL A 74 -10.23 2.72 9.34
N SER A 75 -11.16 1.91 9.85
CA SER A 75 -12.10 1.11 9.07
C SER A 75 -13.35 1.90 8.70
N GLY A 76 -14.11 1.40 7.75
CA GLY A 76 -15.45 1.88 7.37
C GLY A 76 -15.61 2.25 5.91
N GLY A 77 -16.64 1.69 5.28
CA GLY A 77 -16.98 1.89 3.86
C GLY A 77 -16.01 1.19 2.92
N ALA A 78 -15.74 1.82 1.77
CA ALA A 78 -14.71 1.33 0.86
C ALA A 78 -13.34 1.46 1.51
N SER A 79 -12.58 0.37 1.50
CA SER A 79 -11.31 0.20 2.19
C SER A 79 -10.29 -0.48 1.28
N PHE A 80 -9.02 -0.45 1.65
CA PHE A 80 -7.99 -1.26 1.02
C PHE A 80 -7.32 -2.17 2.05
N LEU A 81 -6.74 -3.28 1.57
CA LEU A 81 -6.01 -4.20 2.43
C LEU A 81 -4.58 -3.70 2.66
N LEU A 82 -4.16 -3.68 3.93
CA LEU A 82 -2.80 -3.39 4.34
C LEU A 82 -2.36 -4.44 5.34
N CYS A 83 -1.16 -5.00 5.16
CA CYS A 83 -0.64 -6.08 5.98
C CYS A 83 0.47 -5.59 6.91
N ARG A 84 0.54 -6.17 8.10
CA ARG A 84 1.72 -6.15 8.95
C ARG A 84 2.49 -7.46 8.74
N ARG A 85 3.74 -7.36 8.33
CA ARG A 85 4.57 -8.53 8.03
C ARG A 85 4.92 -9.29 9.32
N ALA A 86 4.96 -10.62 9.25
CA ALA A 86 5.33 -11.45 10.40
C ALA A 86 6.73 -11.08 10.91
N ALA A 87 6.87 -10.91 12.22
CA ALA A 87 8.13 -10.48 12.86
C ALA A 87 9.29 -11.45 12.64
N ARG A 88 9.00 -12.75 12.39
CA ARG A 88 9.98 -13.80 12.12
C ARG A 88 10.57 -13.76 10.70
N MET A 89 10.08 -12.92 9.83
CA MET A 89 10.67 -12.75 8.50
C MET A 89 12.07 -12.15 8.63
N ASN A 90 13.05 -12.72 7.93
CA ASN A 90 14.46 -12.34 7.99
C ASN A 90 14.73 -10.88 7.57
N ARG A 91 13.79 -10.24 6.90
CA ARG A 91 13.86 -8.83 6.49
C ARG A 91 12.48 -8.21 6.62
N HIS A 92 12.46 -6.96 7.10
CA HIS A 92 11.25 -6.14 7.17
C HIS A 92 10.11 -6.72 8.03
N GLY A 93 10.42 -7.57 9.02
CA GLY A 93 9.43 -8.06 9.99
C GLY A 93 8.80 -6.90 10.75
N GLY A 94 7.47 -6.96 10.96
CA GLY A 94 6.71 -5.90 11.63
C GLY A 94 6.42 -4.65 10.80
N GLN A 95 6.95 -4.54 9.57
CA GLN A 95 6.70 -3.39 8.69
C GLN A 95 5.35 -3.50 7.99
N TRP A 96 4.81 -2.35 7.62
CA TRP A 96 3.62 -2.23 6.80
C TRP A 96 3.92 -2.57 5.33
N ALA A 97 3.08 -3.38 4.72
CA ALA A 97 3.20 -3.77 3.33
C ALA A 97 1.82 -3.98 2.69
N LEU A 98 1.73 -3.70 1.40
CA LEU A 98 0.66 -4.24 0.57
C LEU A 98 0.96 -5.72 0.31
N PRO A 99 -0.06 -6.59 0.13
CA PRO A 99 0.16 -7.95 -0.32
C PRO A 99 0.98 -7.98 -1.61
N GLY A 100 2.01 -8.81 -1.66
CA GLY A 100 2.85 -8.84 -2.84
C GLY A 100 4.24 -9.38 -2.62
N GLY A 101 4.91 -9.68 -3.74
CA GLY A 101 6.20 -10.29 -3.74
C GLY A 101 6.95 -10.18 -5.05
N ARG A 102 7.91 -11.07 -5.20
CA ARG A 102 8.79 -11.09 -6.36
C ARG A 102 8.09 -11.71 -7.57
N VAL A 103 8.30 -11.11 -8.73
CA VAL A 103 7.84 -11.68 -10.01
C VAL A 103 8.65 -12.93 -10.33
N ASP A 104 7.99 -14.06 -10.51
CA ASP A 104 8.61 -15.31 -10.90
C ASP A 104 8.86 -15.37 -12.42
N PRO A 105 9.81 -16.21 -12.88
CA PRO A 105 10.10 -16.33 -14.30
C PRO A 105 8.87 -16.73 -15.12
N GLY A 106 8.49 -15.84 -16.05
CA GLY A 106 7.34 -16.04 -16.94
C GLY A 106 6.04 -15.41 -16.46
N GLU A 107 5.99 -14.90 -15.24
CA GLU A 107 4.84 -14.17 -14.73
C GLU A 107 4.82 -12.72 -15.21
N THR A 108 3.62 -12.19 -15.35
CA THR A 108 3.35 -10.75 -15.42
C THR A 108 3.20 -10.16 -14.01
N ALA A 109 3.24 -8.83 -13.89
CA ALA A 109 2.99 -8.17 -12.61
C ALA A 109 1.58 -8.46 -12.06
N VAL A 110 0.59 -8.59 -12.94
CA VAL A 110 -0.80 -8.92 -12.56
C VAL A 110 -0.88 -10.33 -12.00
N GLU A 111 -0.30 -11.32 -12.67
CA GLU A 111 -0.30 -12.72 -12.21
C GLU A 111 0.41 -12.83 -10.86
N THR A 112 1.56 -12.18 -10.70
CA THR A 112 2.27 -12.14 -9.41
C THR A 112 1.41 -11.53 -8.30
N ALA A 113 0.78 -10.37 -8.54
CA ALA A 113 -0.06 -9.72 -7.53
C ALA A 113 -1.22 -10.62 -7.08
N LEU A 114 -1.86 -11.32 -8.00
CA LEU A 114 -2.97 -12.24 -7.70
C LEU A 114 -2.48 -13.50 -6.98
N ARG A 115 -1.34 -14.07 -7.39
CA ARG A 115 -0.73 -15.24 -6.71
C ARG A 115 -0.33 -14.90 -5.27
N GLU A 116 0.38 -13.80 -5.06
CA GLU A 116 0.80 -13.35 -3.73
C GLU A 116 -0.39 -13.05 -2.82
N LEU A 117 -1.46 -12.47 -3.39
CA LEU A 117 -2.70 -12.24 -2.66
C LEU A 117 -3.33 -13.55 -2.17
N HIS A 118 -3.29 -14.60 -2.99
CA HIS A 118 -3.72 -15.94 -2.59
C HIS A 118 -2.79 -16.54 -1.51
N GLU A 119 -1.47 -16.49 -1.71
CA GLU A 119 -0.48 -17.09 -0.81
C GLU A 119 -0.47 -16.39 0.57
N GLU A 120 -0.53 -15.06 0.60
CA GLU A 120 -0.46 -14.27 1.83
C GLU A 120 -1.80 -14.17 2.58
N LEU A 121 -2.94 -14.08 1.86
CA LEU A 121 -4.25 -13.78 2.45
C LEU A 121 -5.35 -14.81 2.14
N GLY A 122 -5.06 -15.88 1.40
CA GLY A 122 -6.03 -16.90 1.01
C GLY A 122 -7.12 -16.40 0.06
N VAL A 123 -6.87 -15.29 -0.66
CA VAL A 123 -7.86 -14.63 -1.51
C VAL A 123 -7.70 -15.07 -2.96
N ASP A 124 -8.74 -15.72 -3.50
CA ASP A 124 -8.80 -16.11 -4.90
C ASP A 124 -9.56 -15.08 -5.74
N LEU A 125 -8.81 -14.29 -6.50
CA LEU A 125 -9.34 -13.35 -7.48
C LEU A 125 -8.68 -13.60 -8.84
N ASP A 126 -9.39 -13.31 -9.91
CA ASP A 126 -8.91 -13.47 -11.27
C ASP A 126 -8.67 -12.12 -11.98
N HIS A 127 -8.21 -12.18 -13.23
CA HIS A 127 -7.94 -10.99 -14.04
C HIS A 127 -9.15 -10.06 -14.24
N THR A 128 -10.39 -10.55 -14.09
CA THR A 128 -11.61 -9.73 -14.22
C THR A 128 -11.79 -8.79 -13.03
N SER A 129 -11.15 -9.10 -11.92
CA SER A 129 -11.11 -8.29 -10.70
C SER A 129 -10.09 -7.15 -10.80
N VAL A 130 -9.17 -7.17 -11.75
CA VAL A 130 -8.15 -6.13 -11.92
C VAL A 130 -8.78 -4.88 -12.52
N LEU A 131 -8.61 -3.75 -11.85
CA LEU A 131 -9.06 -2.44 -12.33
C LEU A 131 -8.01 -1.75 -13.21
N GLY A 132 -6.73 -2.00 -12.96
CA GLY A 132 -5.61 -1.43 -13.71
C GLY A 132 -4.30 -1.52 -12.95
N VAL A 133 -3.27 -0.91 -13.49
CA VAL A 133 -1.93 -0.82 -12.88
C VAL A 133 -1.52 0.64 -12.70
N LEU A 134 -0.60 0.90 -11.77
CA LEU A 134 0.01 2.20 -11.54
C LEU A 134 1.46 2.22 -12.03
N ASP A 135 2.15 3.33 -11.86
CA ASP A 135 3.54 3.47 -12.26
C ASP A 135 4.47 2.53 -11.49
N ASP A 136 5.48 2.04 -12.15
CA ASP A 136 6.58 1.35 -11.48
C ASP A 136 7.27 2.26 -10.47
N TYR A 137 7.57 1.73 -9.30
CA TYR A 137 8.34 2.40 -8.26
C TYR A 137 9.67 1.67 -8.00
N ALA A 138 10.79 2.39 -8.15
CA ALA A 138 12.11 1.84 -7.88
C ALA A 138 12.45 1.94 -6.39
N THR A 139 12.68 0.80 -5.74
CA THR A 139 13.03 0.74 -4.32
C THR A 139 14.53 0.81 -4.08
N ARG A 140 14.95 1.32 -2.93
CA ARG A 140 16.35 1.29 -2.47
C ARG A 140 16.87 -0.13 -2.23
N SER A 141 15.99 -1.07 -1.94
CA SER A 141 16.32 -2.49 -1.75
C SER A 141 16.58 -3.25 -3.05
N GLY A 142 16.59 -2.57 -4.20
CA GLY A 142 16.95 -3.16 -5.50
C GLY A 142 15.79 -3.84 -6.22
N TYR A 143 14.57 -3.38 -6.01
CA TYR A 143 13.40 -3.83 -6.76
C TYR A 143 12.81 -2.72 -7.63
N VAL A 144 12.17 -3.10 -8.71
CA VAL A 144 11.18 -2.31 -9.44
C VAL A 144 9.82 -2.93 -9.12
N MET A 145 9.00 -2.19 -8.42
CA MET A 145 7.70 -2.65 -7.93
C MET A 145 6.57 -2.08 -8.79
N THR A 146 5.72 -2.95 -9.31
CA THR A 146 4.53 -2.61 -10.10
C THR A 146 3.28 -2.76 -9.23
N PRO A 147 2.54 -1.67 -8.92
CA PRO A 147 1.29 -1.77 -8.16
C PRO A 147 0.11 -2.14 -9.07
N VAL A 148 -0.67 -3.12 -8.65
CA VAL A 148 -1.87 -3.60 -9.32
C VAL A 148 -3.09 -3.27 -8.47
N VAL A 149 -4.06 -2.55 -9.02
CA VAL A 149 -5.31 -2.23 -8.33
C VAL A 149 -6.34 -3.30 -8.62
N VAL A 150 -6.86 -3.93 -7.57
CA VAL A 150 -7.76 -5.08 -7.64
C VAL A 150 -9.05 -4.79 -6.90
N TRP A 151 -10.19 -5.17 -7.46
CA TRP A 151 -11.49 -5.06 -6.83
C TRP A 151 -11.85 -6.35 -6.13
N GLY A 152 -11.73 -6.39 -4.81
CA GLY A 152 -12.15 -7.51 -3.98
C GLY A 152 -13.64 -7.52 -3.69
N GLY A 153 -14.30 -6.36 -3.77
CA GLY A 153 -15.74 -6.25 -3.51
C GLY A 153 -16.12 -6.38 -2.04
N ALA A 154 -17.39 -6.66 -1.80
CA ALA A 154 -17.94 -6.81 -0.47
C ALA A 154 -17.89 -8.28 0.01
N GLY A 155 -17.73 -8.46 1.32
CA GLY A 155 -17.78 -9.78 1.97
C GLY A 155 -16.56 -10.66 1.67
N LEU A 156 -15.44 -10.09 1.24
CA LEU A 156 -14.23 -10.86 0.98
C LEU A 156 -13.69 -11.46 2.29
N GLU A 157 -13.61 -12.79 2.34
CA GLU A 157 -13.00 -13.49 3.48
C GLU A 157 -11.48 -13.50 3.35
N LEU A 158 -10.79 -13.29 4.47
CA LEU A 158 -9.32 -13.32 4.55
C LEU A 158 -8.87 -14.49 5.40
N VAL A 159 -7.87 -15.23 4.90
CA VAL A 159 -7.20 -16.31 5.64
C VAL A 159 -5.69 -16.02 5.61
N PRO A 160 -5.21 -15.09 6.46
CA PRO A 160 -3.80 -14.71 6.45
C PRO A 160 -2.88 -15.88 6.75
N ASN A 161 -1.83 -16.03 5.94
CA ASN A 161 -0.75 -16.97 6.18
C ASN A 161 0.12 -16.48 7.35
N PRO A 162 0.11 -17.13 8.53
CA PRO A 162 0.79 -16.64 9.71
C PRO A 162 2.33 -16.67 9.58
N ASP A 163 2.86 -17.32 8.54
CA ASP A 163 4.30 -17.35 8.26
C ASP A 163 4.78 -16.04 7.62
N GLU A 164 3.89 -15.31 6.96
CA GLU A 164 4.21 -14.09 6.20
C GLU A 164 3.47 -12.86 6.72
N VAL A 165 2.22 -13.02 7.12
CA VAL A 165 1.34 -11.94 7.54
C VAL A 165 0.98 -12.09 9.01
N ALA A 166 1.42 -11.14 9.84
CA ALA A 166 1.06 -11.10 11.25
C ALA A 166 -0.39 -10.66 11.44
N HIS A 167 -0.84 -9.69 10.64
CA HIS A 167 -2.21 -9.19 10.64
C HIS A 167 -2.53 -8.48 9.33
N ALA A 168 -3.79 -8.60 8.88
CA ALA A 168 -4.32 -7.89 7.71
C ALA A 168 -5.40 -6.90 8.15
N TYR A 169 -5.25 -5.64 7.71
CA TYR A 169 -6.14 -4.54 8.07
C TYR A 169 -6.98 -4.11 6.87
N ARG A 170 -8.23 -3.71 7.13
CA ARG A 170 -9.10 -3.03 6.16
C ARG A 170 -9.08 -1.54 6.46
N ILE A 171 -8.27 -0.80 5.74
CA ILE A 171 -8.08 0.64 5.93
C ILE A 171 -9.04 1.40 5.03
N GLY A 172 -9.93 2.18 5.61
CA GLY A 172 -10.90 2.99 4.84
C GLY A 172 -10.20 3.96 3.89
N LEU A 173 -10.70 4.05 2.66
CA LEU A 173 -10.17 4.99 1.66
C LEU A 173 -10.21 6.44 2.13
N HIS A 174 -11.08 6.76 3.08
CA HIS A 174 -11.15 8.10 3.69
C HIS A 174 -9.88 8.47 4.45
N GLU A 175 -9.14 7.49 4.99
CA GLU A 175 -7.85 7.74 5.64
C GLU A 175 -6.79 8.27 4.66
N LEU A 176 -6.77 7.75 3.43
CA LEU A 176 -5.89 8.30 2.39
C LEU A 176 -6.30 9.73 1.99
N CYS A 177 -7.60 10.06 2.11
CA CYS A 177 -8.17 11.33 1.69
C CYS A 177 -8.19 12.39 2.82
N ARG A 178 -7.50 12.16 3.93
CA ARG A 178 -7.38 13.15 5.02
C ARG A 178 -6.69 14.42 4.54
N ASP A 179 -7.00 15.55 5.17
CA ASP A 179 -6.41 16.85 4.83
C ASP A 179 -4.89 16.91 5.16
N ASP A 180 -4.43 16.11 6.14
CA ASP A 180 -3.03 16.01 6.53
C ASP A 180 -2.25 14.90 5.79
N SER A 181 -2.83 14.33 4.74
CA SER A 181 -2.25 13.27 3.91
C SER A 181 -2.15 13.70 2.43
N PRO A 182 -1.04 13.43 1.75
CA PRO A 182 0.25 12.99 2.28
C PRO A 182 1.04 14.11 2.94
N ARG A 183 2.02 13.74 3.78
CA ARG A 183 3.04 14.66 4.31
C ARG A 183 4.35 14.48 3.54
N PHE A 184 5.08 15.58 3.36
CA PHE A 184 6.39 15.57 2.71
C PHE A 184 7.43 16.15 3.67
N VAL A 185 8.47 15.38 3.93
CA VAL A 185 9.51 15.76 4.90
C VAL A 185 10.86 15.79 4.21
N SER A 186 11.55 16.93 4.28
CA SER A 186 12.93 17.03 3.81
C SER A 186 13.88 16.38 4.81
N ILE A 187 14.86 15.62 4.31
CA ILE A 187 15.90 14.98 5.09
C ILE A 187 17.28 15.42 4.56
N PRO A 188 18.31 15.52 5.42
CA PRO A 188 19.64 15.95 4.98
C PRO A 188 20.33 14.98 3.99
N GLU A 189 19.92 13.72 3.99
CA GLU A 189 20.53 12.64 3.20
C GLU A 189 20.07 12.59 1.75
N SER A 190 19.00 13.35 1.37
CA SER A 190 18.45 13.36 0.02
C SER A 190 17.80 14.71 -0.32
N ASP A 191 17.98 15.16 -1.56
CA ASP A 191 17.23 16.30 -2.11
C ASP A 191 15.76 15.97 -2.40
N ARG A 192 15.40 14.69 -2.37
CA ARG A 192 14.04 14.18 -2.60
C ARG A 192 13.30 14.10 -1.27
N PRO A 193 12.05 14.60 -1.19
CA PRO A 193 11.28 14.54 0.05
C PRO A 193 10.88 13.10 0.39
N VAL A 194 10.95 12.77 1.67
CA VAL A 194 10.33 11.53 2.19
C VAL A 194 8.83 11.73 2.23
N VAL A 195 8.09 10.81 1.62
CA VAL A 195 6.64 10.78 1.70
C VAL A 195 6.18 9.98 2.91
N GLN A 196 5.18 10.52 3.60
CA GLN A 196 4.53 9.90 4.75
C GLN A 196 3.02 9.95 4.55
N VAL A 197 2.36 8.82 4.76
CA VAL A 197 0.90 8.69 4.70
C VAL A 197 0.39 8.42 6.11
N PRO A 198 -0.25 9.39 6.77
CA PRO A 198 -0.88 9.16 8.06
C PRO A 198 -2.06 8.20 7.93
N LEU A 199 -2.05 7.12 8.71
CA LEU A 199 -3.16 6.18 8.84
C LEU A 199 -3.37 5.88 10.33
N GLY A 200 -4.55 6.19 10.85
CA GLY A 200 -4.79 6.09 12.29
C GLY A 200 -3.73 6.86 13.08
N GLY A 201 -3.04 6.19 13.98
CA GLY A 201 -1.95 6.73 14.79
C GLY A 201 -0.54 6.40 14.26
N ASP A 202 -0.40 5.95 13.01
CA ASP A 202 0.89 5.56 12.41
C ASP A 202 1.18 6.31 11.11
N LEU A 203 2.41 6.20 10.60
CA LEU A 203 2.87 6.80 9.34
C LEU A 203 3.40 5.72 8.40
N ILE A 204 2.80 5.62 7.23
CA ILE A 204 3.26 4.71 6.18
C ILE A 204 4.23 5.44 5.26
N HIS A 205 5.43 4.92 5.12
CA HIS A 205 6.49 5.49 4.31
C HIS A 205 6.63 4.81 2.96
N ALA A 206 7.38 5.43 2.04
CA ALA A 206 7.76 4.76 0.80
C ALA A 206 8.60 3.49 1.08
N PRO A 207 8.44 2.42 0.27
CA PRO A 207 7.72 2.38 -1.00
C PRO A 207 6.18 2.29 -0.87
N THR A 208 5.65 1.68 0.19
CA THR A 208 4.22 1.46 0.38
C THR A 208 3.44 2.80 0.38
N GLY A 209 3.92 3.78 1.13
CA GLY A 209 3.29 5.11 1.19
C GLY A 209 3.27 5.83 -0.16
N ALA A 210 4.34 5.76 -0.95
CA ALA A 210 4.38 6.36 -2.29
C ALA A 210 3.33 5.74 -3.22
N VAL A 211 3.22 4.43 -3.21
CA VAL A 211 2.21 3.69 -4.00
C VAL A 211 0.79 4.04 -3.58
N LEU A 212 0.52 4.15 -2.28
CA LEU A 212 -0.79 4.56 -1.75
C LEU A 212 -1.15 6.01 -2.12
N VAL A 213 -0.16 6.90 -2.15
CA VAL A 213 -0.36 8.29 -2.62
C VAL A 213 -0.73 8.31 -4.10
N GLN A 214 -0.04 7.55 -4.96
CA GLN A 214 -0.39 7.47 -6.36
C GLN A 214 -1.76 6.82 -6.58
N PHE A 215 -2.08 5.77 -5.81
CA PHE A 215 -3.41 5.15 -5.83
C PHE A 215 -4.51 6.19 -5.52
N ARG A 216 -4.33 6.99 -4.45
CA ARG A 216 -5.26 8.07 -4.15
C ARG A 216 -5.38 9.05 -5.33
N TRP A 217 -4.26 9.60 -5.77
CA TRP A 217 -4.26 10.64 -6.80
C TRP A 217 -4.86 10.15 -8.11
N VAL A 218 -4.43 8.99 -8.60
CA VAL A 218 -4.89 8.46 -9.88
C VAL A 218 -6.28 7.83 -9.75
N ALA A 219 -6.43 6.80 -8.94
CA ALA A 219 -7.65 5.99 -8.94
C ALA A 219 -8.83 6.70 -8.25
N ILE A 220 -8.59 7.40 -7.12
CA ILE A 220 -9.67 8.04 -6.35
C ILE A 220 -9.96 9.44 -6.88
N ASP A 221 -8.93 10.31 -6.97
CA ASP A 221 -9.08 11.73 -7.27
C ASP A 221 -9.10 12.03 -8.78
N GLY A 222 -8.68 11.09 -9.66
CA GLY A 222 -8.59 11.27 -11.11
C GLY A 222 -7.48 12.21 -11.57
N ARG A 223 -6.42 12.36 -10.75
CA ARG A 223 -5.24 13.20 -11.04
C ARG A 223 -4.21 12.38 -11.86
N LEU A 224 -4.46 12.22 -13.14
CA LEU A 224 -3.79 11.25 -14.01
C LEU A 224 -2.29 11.50 -14.25
N ASN A 225 -1.83 12.74 -14.08
CA ASN A 225 -0.44 13.13 -14.40
C ASN A 225 0.46 13.22 -13.16
N GLU A 226 -0.05 12.88 -11.99
CA GLU A 226 0.72 12.90 -10.75
C GLU A 226 1.63 11.67 -10.65
N ARG A 227 2.87 11.91 -10.25
CA ARG A 227 3.93 10.89 -10.19
C ARG A 227 4.52 10.81 -8.78
N VAL A 228 5.07 9.65 -8.45
CA VAL A 228 5.61 9.37 -7.11
C VAL A 228 7.07 8.90 -7.14
N ASP A 229 7.66 8.81 -8.34
CA ASP A 229 9.05 8.41 -8.55
C ASP A 229 10.08 9.40 -7.96
N GLU A 230 9.64 10.64 -7.65
CA GLU A 230 10.46 11.66 -6.99
C GLU A 230 10.47 11.55 -5.46
N PHE A 231 9.70 10.64 -4.86
CA PHE A 231 9.65 10.50 -3.40
C PHE A 231 10.73 9.56 -2.89
N GLU A 232 11.33 9.97 -1.75
CA GLU A 232 12.38 9.20 -1.11
C GLU A 232 11.82 8.27 -0.03
N GLN A 233 12.57 7.20 0.21
CA GLN A 233 12.35 6.32 1.35
C GLN A 233 13.08 6.89 2.59
N PRO A 234 12.56 6.71 3.80
CA PRO A 234 13.25 7.16 5.00
C PRO A 234 14.57 6.39 5.19
N VAL A 235 15.56 7.02 5.84
CA VAL A 235 16.91 6.46 5.98
C VAL A 235 16.92 5.07 6.64
N PHE A 236 16.03 4.83 7.60
CA PHE A 236 15.91 3.51 8.24
C PHE A 236 15.48 2.39 7.28
N ALA A 237 14.86 2.71 6.15
CA ALA A 237 14.42 1.76 5.12
C ALA A 237 15.48 1.53 4.01
N TRP A 238 16.67 2.15 4.12
CA TRP A 238 17.73 2.01 3.11
C TRP A 238 18.62 0.77 3.30
N ARG A 239 18.44 0.00 4.38
CA ARG A 239 19.29 -1.15 4.75
C ARG A 239 18.64 -2.49 4.43
#